data_fbaa132982cb5424e091a6bb465d14d2
#
_entry.id   fbaa132982cb5424e091a6bb465d14d2
#
_cell.length_a   1.000
_cell.length_b   1.000
_cell.length_c   1.000
_cell.angle_alpha   90.00
_cell.angle_beta   90.00
_cell.angle_gamma   90.00
#
_symmetry.space_group_name_H-M   'P 1'
#
loop_
_entity.id
_entity.type
_entity.pdbx_description
1 polymer ?
#
loop_
_entity_poly.entity_id
_entity_poly.type
_entity_poly.pdbx_seq_one_letter_code
_entity_poly.pdbx_strand_id
1 'polypeptide(L)'
;MLETNGIPPLLTNQLCEELLCQQYWYQGKLVQEVDVLLLKVNGRWHQLYFDEGIVFWRLQQQAPVAVEQQAGDPFAYPLIDLGDKFAIKGGVIIDCITEPLVEGARVSLVFEDKGSLIITHSENKTRLQFNRL
;
A
#
# COMPACT_ATOMS: atom_id res chain seq x y z
N MET A 1 -19.28 2.91 9.12
CA MET A 1 -18.80 4.25 8.73
C MET A 1 -17.31 4.20 8.44
N LEU A 2 -16.88 4.81 7.36
CA LEU A 2 -15.46 4.88 7.01
C LEU A 2 -14.75 5.90 7.91
N GLU A 3 -13.64 5.50 8.52
CA GLU A 3 -12.79 6.40 9.27
C GLU A 3 -11.42 6.50 8.62
N THR A 4 -10.89 7.71 8.54
CA THR A 4 -9.56 7.99 8.02
C THR A 4 -8.79 8.80 9.04
N ASN A 5 -7.55 8.40 9.30
CA ASN A 5 -6.63 9.10 10.20
C ASN A 5 -5.47 9.64 9.37
N GLY A 6 -5.16 10.91 9.54
CA GLY A 6 -4.16 11.60 8.73
C GLY A 6 -4.79 12.26 7.51
N ILE A 7 -3.95 12.85 6.67
CA ILE A 7 -4.39 13.59 5.50
C ILE A 7 -4.04 12.79 4.25
N PRO A 8 -5.04 12.30 3.49
CA PRO A 8 -4.76 11.63 2.22
C PRO A 8 -4.05 12.58 1.26
N PRO A 9 -3.02 12.11 0.55
CA PRO A 9 -2.36 12.95 -0.44
C PRO A 9 -3.26 13.20 -1.65
N LEU A 10 -3.03 14.29 -2.36
CA LEU A 10 -3.69 14.57 -3.63
C LEU A 10 -2.97 13.74 -4.70
N LEU A 11 -3.60 12.66 -5.13
CA LEU A 11 -2.99 11.70 -6.06
C LEU A 11 -3.46 11.83 -7.50
N THR A 12 -4.61 12.45 -7.73
CA THR A 12 -5.19 12.57 -9.07
C THR A 12 -4.27 13.34 -10.01
N ASN A 13 -3.98 12.74 -11.16
CA ASN A 13 -3.09 13.27 -12.20
C ASN A 13 -1.61 13.32 -11.78
N GLN A 14 -1.23 12.58 -10.74
CA GLN A 14 0.16 12.50 -10.29
C GLN A 14 0.83 11.25 -10.84
N LEU A 15 2.12 11.37 -11.14
CA LEU A 15 2.93 10.22 -11.51
C LEU A 15 3.24 9.38 -10.27
N CYS A 16 3.03 8.08 -10.37
CA CYS A 16 3.48 7.13 -9.38
C CYS A 16 4.98 6.89 -9.61
N GLU A 17 5.82 7.59 -8.88
CA GLU A 17 7.26 7.50 -9.06
C GLU A 17 7.78 6.15 -8.60
N GLU A 18 7.31 5.67 -7.44
CA GLU A 18 7.60 4.34 -6.91
C GLU A 18 6.43 3.85 -6.08
N LEU A 19 6.28 2.53 -6.03
CA LEU A 19 5.23 1.90 -5.25
C LEU A 19 5.78 0.61 -4.66
N LEU A 20 5.90 0.59 -3.33
CA LEU A 20 6.43 -0.53 -2.58
C LEU A 20 5.39 -1.01 -1.59
N CYS A 21 5.50 -2.26 -1.20
CA CYS A 21 4.65 -2.86 -0.18
C CYS A 21 5.54 -3.57 0.83
N GLN A 22 5.40 -3.22 2.10
CA GLN A 22 6.02 -3.98 3.18
C GLN A 22 5.07 -5.07 3.61
N GLN A 23 5.55 -6.31 3.58
CA GLN A 23 4.82 -7.46 4.10
C GLN A 23 5.23 -7.74 5.53
N TYR A 24 4.41 -8.49 6.24
CA TYR A 24 4.76 -8.98 7.56
C TYR A 24 4.68 -10.50 7.58
N TRP A 25 5.78 -11.14 7.95
CA TRP A 25 5.94 -12.59 8.07
C TRP A 25 6.32 -12.97 9.50
N TYR A 26 5.80 -14.07 9.97
CA TYR A 26 6.15 -14.62 11.28
C TYR A 26 6.44 -16.11 11.13
N GLN A 27 7.63 -16.54 11.59
CA GLN A 27 8.09 -17.93 11.53
C GLN A 27 7.90 -18.54 10.13
N GLY A 28 8.29 -17.80 9.10
CA GLY A 28 8.23 -18.27 7.71
C GLY A 28 6.83 -18.27 7.09
N LYS A 29 5.84 -17.72 7.77
CA LYS A 29 4.46 -17.65 7.26
C LYS A 29 4.05 -16.22 7.04
N LEU A 30 3.38 -15.94 5.91
CA LEU A 30 2.85 -14.63 5.61
C LEU A 30 1.68 -14.32 6.54
N VAL A 31 1.82 -13.26 7.33
CA VAL A 31 0.77 -12.79 8.25
C VAL A 31 -0.05 -11.68 7.61
N GLN A 32 0.65 -10.68 7.02
CA GLN A 32 -0.01 -9.59 6.30
C GLN A 32 0.65 -9.41 4.93
N GLU A 33 -0.15 -9.53 3.89
CA GLU A 33 0.32 -9.28 2.53
C GLU A 33 0.71 -7.82 2.34
N VAL A 34 -0.06 -6.91 2.93
CA VAL A 34 0.23 -5.48 2.94
C VAL A 34 0.22 -4.98 4.38
N ASP A 35 1.38 -4.92 5.00
CA ASP A 35 1.52 -4.29 6.32
C ASP A 35 1.52 -2.77 6.16
N VAL A 36 2.29 -2.27 5.20
CA VAL A 36 2.33 -0.85 4.84
C VAL A 36 2.50 -0.73 3.33
N LEU A 37 1.70 0.12 2.69
CA LEU A 37 1.91 0.51 1.31
C LEU A 37 2.70 1.81 1.30
N LEU A 38 3.72 1.90 0.45
CA LEU A 38 4.63 3.02 0.37
C LEU A 38 4.60 3.57 -1.05
N LEU A 39 4.15 4.80 -1.19
CA LEU A 39 3.89 5.44 -2.47
C LEU A 39 4.69 6.73 -2.57
N LYS A 40 5.48 6.86 -3.63
CA LYS A 40 6.22 8.10 -3.89
C LYS A 40 5.53 8.88 -5.00
N VAL A 41 5.10 10.08 -4.67
CA VAL A 41 4.42 11.00 -5.57
C VAL A 41 4.98 12.40 -5.30
N ASN A 42 5.28 13.11 -6.36
CA ASN A 42 5.79 14.49 -6.27
C ASN A 42 7.02 14.61 -5.35
N GLY A 43 7.91 13.62 -5.44
CA GLY A 43 9.14 13.57 -4.66
C GLY A 43 8.98 13.21 -3.18
N ARG A 44 7.77 12.87 -2.75
CA ARG A 44 7.48 12.60 -1.34
C ARG A 44 6.96 11.19 -1.15
N TRP A 45 7.38 10.55 -0.05
CA TRP A 45 6.91 9.23 0.32
C TRP A 45 5.70 9.33 1.23
N HIS A 46 4.66 8.57 0.90
CA HIS A 46 3.43 8.46 1.68
C HIS A 46 3.24 7.02 2.12
N GLN A 47 2.79 6.84 3.36
CA GLN A 47 2.43 5.53 3.90
C GLN A 47 0.91 5.40 3.94
N LEU A 48 0.43 4.26 3.50
CA LEU A 48 -0.97 3.86 3.65
C LEU A 48 -0.98 2.54 4.41
N TYR A 49 -1.69 2.48 5.51
CA TYR A 49 -1.90 1.24 6.24
C TYR A 49 -3.26 1.23 6.92
N PHE A 50 -3.64 0.08 7.45
CA PHE A 50 -4.94 -0.12 8.07
C PHE A 50 -4.75 -0.68 9.47
N ASP A 51 -5.59 -0.26 10.39
CA ASP A 51 -5.62 -0.80 11.74
C ASP A 51 -7.05 -0.72 12.26
N GLU A 52 -7.60 -1.85 12.67
CA GLU A 52 -8.95 -1.97 13.21
C GLU A 52 -10.02 -1.28 12.34
N GLY A 53 -9.92 -1.45 11.02
CA GLY A 53 -10.86 -0.89 10.07
C GLY A 53 -10.64 0.58 9.73
N ILE A 54 -9.64 1.21 10.34
CA ILE A 54 -9.31 2.61 10.08
C ILE A 54 -8.23 2.70 9.02
N VAL A 55 -8.38 3.63 8.10
CA VAL A 55 -7.39 3.93 7.05
C VAL A 55 -6.44 4.99 7.57
N PHE A 56 -5.15 4.71 7.55
CA PHE A 56 -4.11 5.62 8.02
C PHE A 56 -3.27 6.12 6.85
N TRP A 57 -3.15 7.43 6.72
CA TRP A 57 -2.22 8.08 5.81
C TRP A 57 -1.16 8.84 6.61
N ARG A 58 0.11 8.64 6.25
CA ARG A 58 1.23 9.31 6.92
C ARG A 58 2.26 9.72 5.88
N LEU A 59 2.90 10.88 6.12
CA LEU A 59 4.03 11.32 5.33
C LEU A 59 5.30 10.73 5.93
N GLN A 60 6.16 10.19 5.07
CA GLN A 60 7.44 9.63 5.48
C GLN A 60 8.57 10.52 4.94
N GLN A 61 9.49 10.95 5.81
CA GLN A 61 10.53 11.88 5.44
C GLN A 61 11.60 11.28 4.53
N GLN A 62 11.91 10.00 4.73
CA GLN A 62 12.99 9.32 4.03
C GLN A 62 12.46 8.15 3.21
N ALA A 63 13.23 7.76 2.18
CA ALA A 63 12.90 6.57 1.42
C ALA A 63 12.85 5.32 2.30
N PRO A 64 11.94 4.39 2.02
CA PRO A 64 11.91 3.12 2.74
C PRO A 64 13.20 2.35 2.57
N VAL A 65 13.65 1.69 3.63
CA VAL A 65 14.83 0.84 3.62
C VAL A 65 14.40 -0.58 3.96
N ALA A 66 14.85 -1.54 3.16
CA ALA A 66 14.56 -2.95 3.44
C ALA A 66 15.18 -3.35 4.78
N VAL A 67 14.37 -4.01 5.62
CA VAL A 67 14.82 -4.54 6.90
C VAL A 67 15.37 -5.93 6.65
N GLU A 68 16.68 -6.12 6.94
CA GLU A 68 17.32 -7.41 6.80
C GLU A 68 16.97 -8.29 8.00
N GLN A 69 16.47 -9.51 7.73
CA GLN A 69 16.15 -10.46 8.77
C GLN A 69 17.42 -11.05 9.33
N GLN A 70 17.59 -10.98 10.65
CA GLN A 70 18.72 -11.59 11.34
C GLN A 70 18.48 -13.09 11.52
N ALA A 71 19.58 -13.85 11.61
CA ALA A 71 19.50 -15.30 11.87
C ALA A 71 18.76 -15.55 13.19
N GLY A 72 17.77 -16.43 13.17
CA GLY A 72 16.97 -16.77 14.35
C GLY A 72 15.85 -15.80 14.68
N ASP A 73 15.72 -14.69 13.94
CA ASP A 73 14.62 -13.74 14.12
C ASP A 73 13.33 -14.33 13.52
N PRO A 74 12.26 -14.49 14.32
CA PRO A 74 11.01 -15.03 13.78
C PRO A 74 10.25 -14.06 12.90
N PHE A 75 10.58 -12.76 12.95
CA PHE A 75 9.87 -11.71 12.21
C PHE A 75 10.62 -11.33 10.94
N ALA A 76 9.88 -11.10 9.85
CA ALA A 76 10.44 -10.59 8.62
C ALA A 76 9.49 -9.54 8.01
N TYR A 77 10.08 -8.49 7.43
CA TYR A 77 9.35 -7.38 6.84
C TYR A 77 9.90 -7.09 5.43
N PRO A 78 9.72 -8.00 4.47
CA PRO A 78 10.25 -7.78 3.13
C PRO A 78 9.53 -6.65 2.41
N LEU A 79 10.27 -5.90 1.59
CA LEU A 79 9.72 -4.90 0.69
C LEU A 79 9.54 -5.53 -0.69
N ILE A 80 8.32 -5.40 -1.21
CA ILE A 80 7.97 -5.88 -2.54
C ILE A 80 7.81 -4.66 -3.45
N ASP A 81 8.48 -4.64 -4.58
CA ASP A 81 8.35 -3.57 -5.55
C ASP A 81 7.12 -3.82 -6.44
N LEU A 82 6.01 -3.19 -6.07
CA LEU A 82 4.76 -3.33 -6.82
C LEU A 82 4.81 -2.54 -8.12
N GLY A 83 5.58 -1.46 -8.15
CA GLY A 83 5.77 -0.68 -9.36
C GLY A 83 6.34 -1.51 -10.50
N ASP A 84 7.34 -2.35 -10.19
CA ASP A 84 7.92 -3.29 -11.15
C ASP A 84 7.01 -4.50 -11.36
N LYS A 85 6.49 -5.06 -10.29
CA LYS A 85 5.69 -6.29 -10.36
C LYS A 85 4.49 -6.14 -11.29
N PHE A 86 3.82 -5.00 -11.23
CA PHE A 86 2.62 -4.74 -12.02
C PHE A 86 2.86 -3.77 -13.19
N ALA A 87 4.11 -3.38 -13.41
CA ALA A 87 4.50 -2.45 -14.49
C ALA A 87 3.73 -1.13 -14.42
N ILE A 88 3.57 -0.58 -13.22
CA ILE A 88 2.85 0.67 -12.99
C ILE A 88 3.75 1.82 -12.54
N LYS A 89 5.04 1.57 -12.37
CA LYS A 89 6.01 2.62 -12.06
C LYS A 89 6.05 3.63 -13.20
N GLY A 90 5.95 4.92 -12.87
CA GLY A 90 5.87 5.98 -13.85
C GLY A 90 4.48 6.16 -14.46
N GLY A 91 3.50 5.37 -14.04
CA GLY A 91 2.13 5.54 -14.49
C GLY A 91 1.44 6.71 -13.81
N VAL A 92 0.43 7.27 -14.50
CA VAL A 92 -0.35 8.38 -13.95
C VAL A 92 -1.51 7.82 -13.14
N ILE A 93 -1.64 8.28 -11.91
CA ILE A 93 -2.79 7.95 -11.06
C ILE A 93 -3.93 8.87 -11.47
N ILE A 94 -5.05 8.31 -11.90
CA ILE A 94 -6.22 9.10 -12.30
C ILE A 94 -7.28 9.18 -11.21
N ASP A 95 -7.23 8.26 -10.24
CA ASP A 95 -8.17 8.30 -9.13
C ASP A 95 -7.64 7.49 -7.94
N CYS A 96 -8.08 7.87 -6.75
CA CYS A 96 -7.86 7.12 -5.52
C CYS A 96 -9.21 7.03 -4.80
N ILE A 97 -9.78 5.84 -4.74
CA ILE A 97 -11.12 5.62 -4.22
C ILE A 97 -11.01 4.87 -2.91
N THR A 98 -11.59 5.44 -1.85
CA THR A 98 -11.66 4.80 -0.55
C THR A 98 -13.11 4.45 -0.24
N GLU A 99 -13.36 3.19 0.08
CA GLU A 99 -14.70 2.67 0.31
C GLU A 99 -14.79 1.98 1.67
N PRO A 100 -15.89 2.20 2.42
CA PRO A 100 -16.13 1.42 3.62
C PRO A 100 -16.56 -0.01 3.26
N LEU A 101 -16.14 -0.97 4.06
CA LEU A 101 -16.60 -2.35 3.99
C LEU A 101 -17.17 -2.73 5.35
N VAL A 102 -17.87 -3.86 5.41
CA VAL A 102 -18.24 -4.44 6.70
C VAL A 102 -16.94 -4.85 7.39
N GLU A 103 -16.66 -4.27 8.55
CA GLU A 103 -15.45 -4.52 9.34
C GLU A 103 -14.15 -4.21 8.61
N GLY A 104 -14.12 -3.15 7.78
CA GLY A 104 -12.92 -2.81 7.08
C GLY A 104 -13.06 -1.66 6.10
N ALA A 105 -12.12 -1.63 5.16
CA ALA A 105 -12.06 -0.61 4.12
C ALA A 105 -11.34 -1.13 2.89
N ARG A 106 -11.59 -0.46 1.77
CA ARG A 106 -10.91 -0.74 0.51
C ARG A 106 -10.37 0.55 -0.07
N VAL A 107 -9.12 0.53 -0.51
CA VAL A 107 -8.52 1.65 -1.23
C VAL A 107 -8.11 1.16 -2.60
N SER A 108 -8.55 1.88 -3.64
CA SER A 108 -8.23 1.56 -5.03
C SER A 108 -7.45 2.71 -5.64
N LEU A 109 -6.29 2.39 -6.22
CA LEU A 109 -5.50 3.32 -7.01
C LEU A 109 -5.72 2.98 -8.48
N VAL A 110 -6.31 3.90 -9.22
CA VAL A 110 -6.61 3.70 -10.65
C VAL A 110 -5.53 4.38 -11.47
N PHE A 111 -4.89 3.60 -12.35
CA PHE A 111 -3.80 4.06 -13.21
C PHE A 111 -4.28 4.20 -14.64
N GLU A 112 -3.90 5.29 -15.29
CA GLU A 112 -4.25 5.54 -16.69
C GLU A 112 -3.68 4.44 -17.59
N ASP A 113 -4.54 3.82 -18.40
CA ASP A 113 -4.20 2.79 -19.40
C ASP A 113 -3.52 1.53 -18.83
N LYS A 114 -3.55 1.33 -17.51
CA LYS A 114 -2.86 0.18 -16.91
C LYS A 114 -3.78 -0.71 -16.09
N GLY A 115 -4.69 -0.13 -15.34
CA GLY A 115 -5.59 -0.88 -14.47
C GLY A 115 -5.67 -0.28 -13.07
N SER A 116 -6.09 -1.10 -12.11
CA SER A 116 -6.34 -0.66 -10.74
C SER A 116 -5.63 -1.56 -9.72
N LEU A 117 -4.95 -0.94 -8.78
CA LEU A 117 -4.41 -1.62 -7.62
C LEU A 117 -5.43 -1.49 -6.48
N ILE A 118 -5.89 -2.61 -5.97
CA ILE A 118 -6.94 -2.67 -4.96
C ILE A 118 -6.36 -3.26 -3.68
N ILE A 119 -6.48 -2.51 -2.59
CA ILE A 119 -6.03 -2.94 -1.28
C ILE A 119 -7.27 -3.08 -0.41
N THR A 120 -7.53 -4.29 0.05
CA THR A 120 -8.71 -4.60 0.84
C THR A 120 -8.30 -5.01 2.24
N HIS A 121 -8.81 -4.29 3.23
CA HIS A 121 -8.62 -4.62 4.64
C HIS A 121 -9.97 -5.08 5.21
N SER A 122 -10.02 -6.31 5.68
CA SER A 122 -11.23 -6.90 6.27
C SER A 122 -10.82 -7.97 7.26
N GLU A 123 -11.48 -7.99 8.42
CA GLU A 123 -11.20 -8.97 9.48
C GLU A 123 -9.72 -8.98 9.88
N ASN A 124 -9.12 -7.79 9.99
CA ASN A 124 -7.71 -7.58 10.34
C ASN A 124 -6.71 -8.19 9.35
N LYS A 125 -7.16 -8.49 8.12
CA LYS A 125 -6.29 -8.95 7.04
C LYS A 125 -6.30 -7.94 5.90
N THR A 126 -5.10 -7.58 5.45
CA THR A 126 -4.94 -6.65 4.33
C THR A 126 -4.41 -7.40 3.12
N ARG A 127 -5.15 -7.35 2.02
CA ARG A 127 -4.86 -8.10 0.80
C ARG A 127 -4.73 -7.17 -0.39
N LEU A 128 -4.00 -7.64 -1.38
CA LEU A 128 -3.67 -6.88 -2.58
C LEU A 128 -4.17 -7.60 -3.81
N GLN A 129 -4.73 -6.83 -4.75
CA GLN A 129 -5.16 -7.33 -6.04
C GLN A 129 -4.86 -6.28 -7.10
N PHE A 130 -4.35 -6.69 -8.25
CA PHE A 130 -4.19 -5.80 -9.38
C PHE A 130 -5.07 -6.28 -10.53
N ASN A 131 -6.00 -5.43 -10.96
CA ASN A 131 -6.87 -5.70 -12.11
C ASN A 131 -6.31 -4.93 -13.30
N ARG A 132 -5.66 -5.65 -14.21
CA ARG A 132 -5.09 -5.06 -15.42
C ARG A 132 -6.20 -4.69 -16.40
N LEU A 133 -6.03 -3.55 -17.03
CA LEU A 133 -7.00 -3.05 -18.00
C LEU A 133 -7.04 -3.94 -19.25
#